data_a9bb5e098650ba63efc564df89606eb7
#
_entry.id   a9bb5e098650ba63efc564df89606eb7
#
_cell.length_a   1.000
_cell.length_b   1.000
_cell.length_c   1.000
_cell.angle_alpha   90.00
_cell.angle_beta   90.00
_cell.angle_gamma   90.00
#
_symmetry.space_group_name_H-M   'P 1'
#
loop_
_entity.id
_entity.type
_entity.pdbx_description
1 polymer ?
#
loop_
_entity_poly.entity_id
_entity_poly.type
_entity_poly.pdbx_seq_one_letter_code
_entity_poly.pdbx_strand_id
1 'polypeptide(L)'
;MPDNSSTNKEPTHSKMAGMSRPVFWIVLVIVVAAIAGGAYYYVNTKQAAAAAVTAQQSTLQTAAARTGNIILRASGTGTLSAAVESNLGFKTSGILTTLNVQVGSQVKAGDLIAQLDSSKQQLALSQAQQALNELTSPSAIATAQQALVTAQTNLVNAQNVLNGDLAAGSNYSAVNNAQAALTLAQTTLTENQQGYAHISGGLLTNPVNAQAYRDLYAAQQAYNTALYNYNAAAAKSSPLTLASAKATVALDTAQVTEAQNLVTALTGGTVPANATGTGLNALNQAKLNLQTAQNNLAYTNLYTPISGTVLTVSNSIGDTINAGSVFVTIADLSQSQLTIYMNSLDYNNIKVGYATNVVFDALPNVTYTGKVTLITPQLVTISGNSVVEGNVVLDTKQAAGVPPLTLPLGVTAAVDVIAAQANNVILVPVQALHELSPNNYAVFVVVAGKPTLKIVTVGLQDGTFAEIKTGLKAGDVVSTGLQATQNNTNTQAVATP
;
A
#
# COMPACT_ATOMS: atom_id res chain seq x y z
N MET A 1 3.18 -25.15 -59.45
CA MET A 1 3.94 -25.73 -60.54
C MET A 1 4.15 -27.21 -60.33
N PRO A 2 4.07 -27.98 -61.27
CA PRO A 2 3.06 -28.23 -62.28
C PRO A 2 2.56 -29.70 -62.15
N ASP A 3 1.70 -30.33 -62.84
CA ASP A 3 1.22 -30.31 -64.24
C ASP A 3 0.10 -31.35 -64.32
N ASN A 4 -1.01 -31.07 -64.74
CA ASN A 4 -1.50 -31.21 -66.07
C ASN A 4 -1.41 -32.66 -66.70
N SER A 5 -2.53 -33.27 -66.91
CA SER A 5 -2.83 -33.69 -68.30
C SER A 5 -4.22 -34.33 -68.44
N SER A 6 -4.96 -33.72 -69.29
CA SER A 6 -6.15 -34.16 -70.01
C SER A 6 -5.95 -35.41 -70.80
N THR A 7 -6.96 -36.21 -70.99
CA THR A 7 -7.22 -36.82 -72.29
C THR A 7 -8.71 -37.11 -72.53
N ASN A 8 -9.16 -36.48 -73.52
CA ASN A 8 -10.36 -36.57 -74.32
C ASN A 8 -10.45 -37.91 -75.08
N LYS A 9 -11.62 -38.52 -75.17
CA LYS A 9 -11.95 -39.39 -76.27
C LYS A 9 -13.46 -39.43 -76.56
N GLU A 10 -13.76 -39.08 -77.76
CA GLU A 10 -15.03 -39.02 -78.43
C GLU A 10 -15.53 -40.38 -78.91
N PRO A 11 -16.68 -40.45 -79.58
CA PRO A 11 -17.70 -41.48 -79.46
C PRO A 11 -17.71 -42.50 -80.58
N THR A 12 -18.32 -43.62 -80.33
CA THR A 12 -18.63 -44.57 -81.41
C THR A 12 -20.12 -44.86 -81.51
N HIS A 13 -20.66 -44.55 -82.69
CA HIS A 13 -21.97 -44.96 -83.15
C HIS A 13 -22.13 -46.48 -83.20
N SER A 14 -23.25 -47.00 -82.77
CA SER A 14 -23.70 -48.33 -83.11
C SER A 14 -25.21 -48.34 -83.48
N LYS A 15 -25.50 -48.99 -84.55
CA LYS A 15 -26.71 -48.98 -85.34
C LYS A 15 -27.92 -49.61 -84.65
N MET A 16 -29.09 -49.00 -84.89
CA MET A 16 -30.42 -49.60 -84.63
C MET A 16 -30.68 -50.82 -85.51
N ALA A 17 -31.10 -51.91 -84.86
CA ALA A 17 -31.72 -53.06 -85.50
C ALA A 17 -33.25 -53.02 -85.28
N GLY A 18 -34.01 -53.15 -86.34
CA GLY A 18 -35.47 -53.00 -86.35
C GLY A 18 -36.23 -54.12 -85.63
N MET A 19 -37.18 -53.69 -84.82
CA MET A 19 -38.08 -54.57 -84.08
C MET A 19 -39.32 -54.90 -84.91
N SER A 20 -39.73 -56.18 -84.93
CA SER A 20 -40.92 -56.70 -85.60
C SER A 20 -42.24 -56.20 -84.96
N ARG A 21 -43.25 -55.94 -85.73
CA ARG A 21 -44.55 -55.36 -85.40
C ARG A 21 -45.29 -55.90 -84.13
N PRO A 22 -45.24 -57.20 -83.78
CA PRO A 22 -45.90 -57.66 -82.61
C PRO A 22 -45.22 -57.24 -81.29
N VAL A 23 -43.89 -57.05 -81.28
CA VAL A 23 -43.12 -56.64 -80.07
C VAL A 23 -43.35 -55.16 -79.73
N PHE A 24 -43.65 -54.33 -80.76
CA PHE A 24 -43.97 -52.91 -80.54
C PHE A 24 -45.22 -52.70 -79.68
N TRP A 25 -46.26 -53.49 -79.88
CA TRP A 25 -47.50 -53.39 -79.12
C TRP A 25 -47.35 -53.89 -77.71
N ILE A 26 -46.57 -54.88 -77.44
CA ILE A 26 -46.30 -55.37 -76.10
C ILE A 26 -45.48 -54.31 -75.28
N VAL A 27 -44.47 -53.74 -75.93
CA VAL A 27 -43.71 -52.63 -75.27
C VAL A 27 -44.57 -51.41 -75.03
N LEU A 28 -45.50 -51.06 -75.91
CA LEU A 28 -46.42 -49.96 -75.74
C LEU A 28 -47.35 -50.18 -74.55
N VAL A 29 -47.89 -51.40 -74.39
CA VAL A 29 -48.75 -51.74 -73.22
C VAL A 29 -47.97 -51.69 -71.91
N ILE A 30 -46.73 -52.17 -71.88
CA ILE A 30 -45.87 -52.10 -70.72
C ILE A 30 -45.51 -50.65 -70.36
N VAL A 31 -45.24 -49.82 -71.37
CA VAL A 31 -44.93 -48.41 -71.13
C VAL A 31 -46.18 -47.65 -70.60
N VAL A 32 -47.38 -47.91 -71.13
CA VAL A 32 -48.61 -47.33 -70.66
C VAL A 32 -48.95 -47.82 -69.26
N ALA A 33 -48.75 -49.10 -68.94
CA ALA A 33 -48.90 -49.62 -67.59
C ALA A 33 -47.90 -49.04 -66.60
N ALA A 34 -46.64 -48.82 -67.03
CA ALA A 34 -45.62 -48.15 -66.22
C ALA A 34 -45.89 -46.66 -65.96
N ILE A 35 -46.44 -45.96 -66.98
CA ILE A 35 -46.85 -44.55 -66.83
C ILE A 35 -48.09 -44.47 -65.92
N ALA A 36 -49.10 -45.33 -66.08
CA ALA A 36 -50.27 -45.39 -65.24
C ALA A 36 -49.92 -45.78 -63.81
N GLY A 37 -49.02 -46.78 -63.61
CA GLY A 37 -48.52 -47.16 -62.32
C GLY A 37 -47.66 -46.06 -61.64
N GLY A 38 -46.82 -45.39 -62.42
CA GLY A 38 -46.01 -44.27 -61.98
C GLY A 38 -46.87 -43.06 -61.59
N ALA A 39 -47.89 -42.75 -62.37
CA ALA A 39 -48.82 -41.67 -62.06
C ALA A 39 -49.68 -41.97 -60.83
N TYR A 40 -50.14 -43.22 -60.67
CA TYR A 40 -50.87 -43.65 -59.44
C TYR A 40 -49.97 -43.61 -58.20
N TYR A 41 -48.74 -44.07 -58.31
CA TYR A 41 -47.73 -43.99 -57.23
C TYR A 41 -47.39 -42.52 -56.88
N TYR A 42 -47.21 -41.66 -57.89
CA TYR A 42 -46.90 -40.26 -57.72
C TYR A 42 -48.06 -39.50 -57.07
N VAL A 43 -49.31 -39.74 -57.45
CA VAL A 43 -50.48 -39.13 -56.86
C VAL A 43 -50.70 -39.62 -55.40
N ASN A 44 -50.50 -40.94 -55.18
CA ASN A 44 -50.67 -41.50 -53.82
C ASN A 44 -49.57 -41.04 -52.84
N THR A 45 -48.33 -40.89 -53.30
CA THR A 45 -47.25 -40.36 -52.50
C THR A 45 -47.43 -38.85 -52.21
N LYS A 46 -47.96 -38.08 -53.17
CA LYS A 46 -48.29 -36.69 -52.97
C LYS A 46 -49.47 -36.49 -51.98
N GLN A 47 -50.47 -37.36 -51.99
CA GLN A 47 -51.60 -37.33 -51.06
C GLN A 47 -51.16 -37.79 -49.67
N ALA A 48 -50.24 -38.76 -49.57
CA ALA A 48 -49.68 -39.19 -48.29
C ALA A 48 -48.76 -38.06 -47.70
N ALA A 49 -48.00 -37.37 -48.57
CA ALA A 49 -47.19 -36.23 -48.13
C ALA A 49 -48.01 -35.01 -47.71
N ALA A 50 -49.14 -34.74 -48.37
CA ALA A 50 -50.04 -33.67 -47.99
C ALA A 50 -50.81 -33.94 -46.66
N ALA A 51 -51.10 -35.23 -46.37
CA ALA A 51 -51.73 -35.63 -45.13
C ALA A 51 -50.73 -35.60 -43.95
N ALA A 52 -49.44 -35.78 -44.19
CA ALA A 52 -48.39 -35.71 -43.14
C ALA A 52 -48.04 -34.27 -42.74
N VAL A 53 -48.29 -33.27 -43.59
CA VAL A 53 -48.01 -31.83 -43.26
C VAL A 53 -49.09 -31.22 -42.39
N THR A 54 -50.27 -31.84 -42.26
CA THR A 54 -51.41 -31.26 -41.48
C THR A 54 -51.46 -31.71 -40.02
N ALA A 55 -50.52 -32.52 -39.53
CA ALA A 55 -50.55 -33.06 -38.17
C ALA A 55 -49.35 -32.63 -37.28
N GLN A 56 -48.57 -31.63 -37.67
CA GLN A 56 -47.56 -31.07 -36.81
C GLN A 56 -48.15 -29.94 -35.97
N GLN A 57 -49.09 -30.26 -35.11
CA GLN A 57 -49.45 -29.39 -34.01
C GLN A 57 -48.30 -29.38 -32.99
N SER A 58 -47.40 -28.41 -33.12
CA SER A 58 -46.48 -28.08 -32.05
C SER A 58 -47.30 -27.79 -30.78
N THR A 59 -47.24 -28.68 -29.81
CA THR A 59 -47.90 -28.48 -28.54
C THR A 59 -47.23 -27.32 -27.83
N LEU A 60 -48.04 -26.30 -27.52
CA LEU A 60 -47.60 -25.14 -26.79
C LEU A 60 -47.20 -25.57 -25.37
N GLN A 61 -45.92 -25.38 -24.99
CA GLN A 61 -45.55 -25.52 -23.61
C GLN A 61 -46.10 -24.37 -22.81
N THR A 62 -46.73 -24.65 -21.68
CA THR A 62 -47.37 -23.64 -20.86
C THR A 62 -47.00 -23.83 -19.38
N ALA A 63 -46.95 -22.73 -18.67
CA ALA A 63 -46.79 -22.69 -17.22
C ALA A 63 -47.86 -21.78 -16.59
N ALA A 64 -48.35 -22.14 -15.43
CA ALA A 64 -49.30 -21.28 -14.71
C ALA A 64 -48.50 -20.23 -13.90
N ALA A 65 -48.94 -18.98 -14.00
CA ALA A 65 -48.50 -17.92 -13.10
C ALA A 65 -48.93 -18.26 -11.67
N ARG A 66 -48.00 -18.38 -10.77
CA ARG A 66 -48.25 -18.80 -9.37
C ARG A 66 -47.83 -17.74 -8.38
N THR A 67 -48.47 -17.67 -7.25
CA THR A 67 -48.00 -16.86 -6.14
C THR A 67 -46.87 -17.61 -5.41
N GLY A 68 -45.78 -16.91 -5.13
CA GLY A 68 -44.62 -17.47 -4.43
C GLY A 68 -43.64 -16.41 -3.95
N ASN A 69 -42.54 -16.88 -3.43
CA ASN A 69 -41.43 -16.03 -2.99
C ASN A 69 -40.29 -16.15 -3.98
N ILE A 70 -39.63 -15.06 -4.28
CA ILE A 70 -38.40 -15.02 -5.10
C ILE A 70 -37.29 -14.35 -4.30
N ILE A 71 -36.11 -14.93 -4.36
CA ILE A 71 -34.93 -14.44 -3.65
C ILE A 71 -33.78 -14.38 -4.67
N LEU A 72 -33.27 -13.19 -4.89
CA LEU A 72 -32.04 -12.98 -5.66
C LEU A 72 -30.85 -13.22 -4.72
N ARG A 73 -30.04 -14.20 -5.05
CA ARG A 73 -28.87 -14.60 -4.24
C ARG A 73 -27.60 -14.47 -5.07
N ALA A 74 -26.54 -14.10 -4.36
CA ALA A 74 -25.17 -14.31 -4.84
C ALA A 74 -24.57 -15.42 -3.98
N SER A 75 -24.22 -16.54 -4.60
CA SER A 75 -23.67 -17.70 -3.89
C SER A 75 -22.16 -17.75 -4.02
N GLY A 76 -21.49 -18.16 -2.96
CA GLY A 76 -20.05 -18.30 -2.90
C GLY A 76 -19.61 -19.29 -1.84
N THR A 77 -18.32 -19.41 -1.69
CA THR A 77 -17.69 -20.20 -0.63
C THR A 77 -16.98 -19.27 0.34
N GLY A 78 -16.90 -19.69 1.58
CA GLY A 78 -16.17 -18.94 2.60
C GLY A 78 -15.39 -19.86 3.51
N THR A 79 -14.45 -19.27 4.23
CA THR A 79 -13.69 -19.95 5.29
C THR A 79 -13.87 -19.21 6.60
N LEU A 80 -14.08 -19.97 7.68
CA LEU A 80 -14.19 -19.39 9.02
C LEU A 80 -12.84 -18.80 9.43
N SER A 81 -12.83 -17.53 9.76
CA SER A 81 -11.66 -16.76 10.18
C SER A 81 -11.90 -16.06 11.52
N ALA A 82 -10.83 -15.66 12.17
CA ALA A 82 -10.92 -14.83 13.36
C ALA A 82 -11.27 -13.38 12.98
N ALA A 83 -11.92 -12.66 13.90
CA ALA A 83 -12.19 -11.23 13.71
C ALA A 83 -10.89 -10.41 13.63
N VAL A 84 -9.93 -10.75 14.48
CA VAL A 84 -8.57 -10.18 14.48
C VAL A 84 -7.59 -11.31 14.77
N GLU A 85 -6.51 -11.35 14.00
CA GLU A 85 -5.39 -12.26 14.25
C GLU A 85 -4.11 -11.45 14.41
N SER A 86 -3.31 -11.79 15.39
CA SER A 86 -2.04 -11.13 15.67
C SER A 86 -0.91 -12.17 15.73
N ASN A 87 0.02 -12.03 14.82
CA ASN A 87 1.26 -12.80 14.78
C ASN A 87 2.32 -12.08 15.59
N LEU A 88 2.68 -12.63 16.73
CA LEU A 88 3.62 -12.04 17.67
C LEU A 88 5.01 -12.64 17.52
N GLY A 89 6.01 -11.80 17.54
CA GLY A 89 7.41 -12.18 17.54
C GLY A 89 8.25 -11.24 18.39
N PHE A 90 9.39 -11.72 18.87
CA PHE A 90 10.34 -10.90 19.60
C PHE A 90 11.04 -9.92 18.66
N LYS A 91 11.30 -8.70 19.14
CA LYS A 91 12.05 -7.68 18.39
C LYS A 91 13.57 -7.84 18.54
N THR A 92 14.02 -8.76 19.43
CA THR A 92 15.42 -9.09 19.66
C THR A 92 15.60 -10.60 19.67
N SER A 93 16.81 -11.08 19.33
CA SER A 93 17.12 -12.51 19.40
C SER A 93 17.60 -12.87 20.81
N GLY A 94 17.34 -14.10 21.23
CA GLY A 94 17.78 -14.62 22.53
C GLY A 94 17.30 -16.04 22.79
N ILE A 95 17.63 -16.58 23.96
CA ILE A 95 17.17 -17.90 24.41
C ILE A 95 15.87 -17.73 25.17
N LEU A 96 14.87 -18.55 24.88
CA LEU A 96 13.58 -18.53 25.57
C LEU A 96 13.72 -19.11 26.99
N THR A 97 13.45 -18.31 27.99
CA THR A 97 13.54 -18.73 29.42
C THR A 97 12.19 -19.01 30.05
N THR A 98 11.18 -18.26 29.63
CA THR A 98 9.83 -18.37 30.20
C THR A 98 8.77 -18.36 29.10
N LEU A 99 7.78 -19.25 29.25
CA LEU A 99 6.62 -19.35 28.37
C LEU A 99 5.38 -19.50 29.27
N ASN A 100 4.52 -18.50 29.29
CA ASN A 100 3.35 -18.43 30.18
C ASN A 100 2.05 -18.94 29.54
N VAL A 101 2.09 -19.32 28.27
CA VAL A 101 0.91 -19.72 27.51
C VAL A 101 1.12 -21.04 26.79
N GLN A 102 0.02 -21.72 26.50
CA GLN A 102 -0.05 -22.92 25.68
C GLN A 102 -1.09 -22.73 24.58
N VAL A 103 -1.07 -23.57 23.55
CA VAL A 103 -2.11 -23.58 22.52
C VAL A 103 -3.46 -23.80 23.19
N GLY A 104 -4.44 -22.95 22.85
CA GLY A 104 -5.78 -22.93 23.46
C GLY A 104 -5.92 -22.04 24.71
N SER A 105 -4.83 -21.47 25.26
CA SER A 105 -4.90 -20.54 26.37
C SER A 105 -5.63 -19.25 25.99
N GLN A 106 -6.47 -18.73 26.89
CA GLN A 106 -7.07 -17.40 26.74
C GLN A 106 -6.16 -16.34 27.39
N VAL A 107 -5.92 -15.26 26.68
CA VAL A 107 -5.07 -14.12 27.11
C VAL A 107 -5.82 -12.81 26.96
N LYS A 108 -5.41 -11.82 27.76
CA LYS A 108 -5.91 -10.44 27.69
C LYS A 108 -4.83 -9.53 27.13
N ALA A 109 -5.25 -8.46 26.47
CA ALA A 109 -4.33 -7.43 26.00
C ALA A 109 -3.43 -6.95 27.15
N GLY A 110 -2.11 -6.94 26.93
CA GLY A 110 -1.09 -6.60 27.92
C GLY A 110 -0.53 -7.79 28.71
N ASP A 111 -1.04 -9.00 28.56
CA ASP A 111 -0.50 -10.18 29.25
C ASP A 111 0.89 -10.53 28.71
N LEU A 112 1.78 -10.94 29.62
CA LEU A 112 3.13 -11.44 29.29
C LEU A 112 3.04 -12.87 28.76
N ILE A 113 3.35 -13.03 27.49
CA ILE A 113 3.29 -14.31 26.78
C ILE A 113 4.55 -15.13 27.03
N ALA A 114 5.72 -14.51 26.87
CA ALA A 114 7.00 -15.19 26.97
C ALA A 114 8.13 -14.20 27.29
N GLN A 115 9.27 -14.73 27.75
CA GLN A 115 10.44 -13.93 28.08
C GLN A 115 11.71 -14.63 27.58
N LEU A 116 12.62 -13.85 26.99
CA LEU A 116 13.98 -14.26 26.65
C LEU A 116 14.94 -14.04 27.82
N ASP A 117 16.09 -14.70 27.81
CA ASP A 117 17.19 -14.37 28.71
C ASP A 117 17.58 -12.90 28.52
N SER A 118 17.43 -12.14 29.58
CA SER A 118 17.68 -10.70 29.61
C SER A 118 18.98 -10.30 30.28
N SER A 119 19.82 -11.25 30.69
CA SER A 119 21.04 -11.01 31.47
C SER A 119 21.99 -10.03 30.78
N LYS A 120 22.19 -10.20 29.48
CA LYS A 120 23.03 -9.30 28.67
C LYS A 120 22.44 -7.89 28.55
N GLN A 121 21.11 -7.79 28.38
CA GLN A 121 20.41 -6.52 28.25
C GLN A 121 20.36 -5.77 29.57
N GLN A 122 20.22 -6.47 30.70
CA GLN A 122 20.32 -5.90 32.05
C GLN A 122 21.70 -5.33 32.33
N LEU A 123 22.77 -6.06 31.94
CA LEU A 123 24.13 -5.56 32.06
C LEU A 123 24.34 -4.31 31.20
N ALA A 124 23.87 -4.31 29.95
CA ALA A 124 23.98 -3.16 29.05
C ALA A 124 23.19 -1.95 29.58
N LEU A 125 22.02 -2.18 30.18
CA LEU A 125 21.25 -1.12 30.84
C LEU A 125 22.00 -0.53 32.03
N SER A 126 22.59 -1.38 32.89
CA SER A 126 23.38 -0.94 34.02
C SER A 126 24.61 -0.10 33.59
N GLN A 127 25.32 -0.54 32.55
CA GLN A 127 26.45 0.20 31.98
C GLN A 127 26.02 1.57 31.40
N ALA A 128 24.91 1.62 30.65
CA ALA A 128 24.40 2.87 30.09
C ALA A 128 23.93 3.82 31.18
N GLN A 129 23.30 3.29 32.24
CA GLN A 129 22.91 4.07 33.41
C GLN A 129 24.11 4.64 34.16
N GLN A 130 25.16 3.82 34.35
CA GLN A 130 26.40 4.27 34.99
C GLN A 130 27.07 5.38 34.17
N ALA A 131 27.20 5.21 32.85
CA ALA A 131 27.78 6.22 31.98
C ALA A 131 27.03 7.56 32.02
N LEU A 132 25.70 7.51 32.09
CA LEU A 132 24.89 8.73 32.29
C LEU A 132 25.09 9.33 33.67
N ASN A 133 25.13 8.51 34.74
CA ASN A 133 25.34 8.97 36.11
C ASN A 133 26.73 9.64 36.28
N GLU A 134 27.77 9.13 35.59
CA GLU A 134 29.09 9.75 35.57
C GLU A 134 29.05 11.15 34.98
N LEU A 135 28.38 11.31 33.82
CA LEU A 135 28.23 12.61 33.14
C LEU A 135 27.32 13.60 33.91
N THR A 136 26.40 13.11 34.71
CA THR A 136 25.45 13.93 35.51
C THR A 136 25.81 13.99 36.98
N SER A 137 26.99 13.49 37.36
CA SER A 137 27.46 13.52 38.74
C SER A 137 27.63 14.96 39.27
N PRO A 138 27.53 15.19 40.58
CA PRO A 138 27.80 16.52 41.17
C PRO A 138 29.20 17.05 40.77
N SER A 139 30.19 16.17 40.65
CA SER A 139 31.54 16.53 40.22
C SER A 139 31.55 16.99 38.74
N ALA A 140 30.84 16.28 37.84
CA ALA A 140 30.73 16.68 36.45
C ALA A 140 29.99 18.02 36.29
N ILE A 141 28.93 18.24 37.07
CA ILE A 141 28.20 19.51 37.11
C ILE A 141 29.11 20.65 37.56
N ALA A 142 29.86 20.46 38.66
CA ALA A 142 30.81 21.44 39.15
C ALA A 142 31.92 21.74 38.12
N THR A 143 32.42 20.74 37.43
CA THR A 143 33.39 20.90 36.33
C THR A 143 32.82 21.71 35.19
N ALA A 144 31.57 21.44 34.78
CA ALA A 144 30.89 22.19 33.72
C ALA A 144 30.64 23.65 34.13
N GLN A 145 30.29 23.90 35.42
CA GLN A 145 30.14 25.26 36.00
C GLN A 145 31.47 26.01 36.01
N GLN A 146 32.57 25.34 36.38
CA GLN A 146 33.91 25.93 36.33
C GLN A 146 34.33 26.27 34.90
N ALA A 147 34.04 25.39 33.92
CA ALA A 147 34.31 25.65 32.54
C ALA A 147 33.51 26.86 31.99
N LEU A 148 32.25 27.04 32.44
CA LEU A 148 31.43 28.20 32.09
C LEU A 148 32.06 29.49 32.66
N VAL A 149 32.50 29.49 33.91
CA VAL A 149 33.15 30.67 34.54
C VAL A 149 34.46 30.99 33.79
N THR A 150 35.23 29.99 33.41
CA THR A 150 36.45 30.17 32.63
C THR A 150 36.15 30.78 31.26
N ALA A 151 35.17 30.25 30.52
CA ALA A 151 34.74 30.79 29.23
C ALA A 151 34.25 32.24 29.33
N GLN A 152 33.49 32.57 30.38
CA GLN A 152 33.05 33.95 30.65
C GLN A 152 34.23 34.90 30.92
N THR A 153 35.22 34.43 31.67
CA THR A 153 36.42 35.22 31.98
C THR A 153 37.22 35.43 30.67
N ASN A 154 37.38 34.44 29.84
CA ASN A 154 38.05 34.58 28.54
C ASN A 154 37.31 35.59 27.64
N LEU A 155 35.98 35.51 27.59
CA LEU A 155 35.18 36.47 26.80
C LEU A 155 35.37 37.90 27.28
N VAL A 156 35.36 38.13 28.63
CA VAL A 156 35.63 39.46 29.21
C VAL A 156 37.02 39.93 28.80
N ASN A 157 38.04 39.09 28.87
CA ASN A 157 39.41 39.43 28.46
C ASN A 157 39.50 39.76 26.95
N ALA A 158 38.86 38.95 26.12
CA ALA A 158 38.80 39.20 24.69
C ALA A 158 38.07 40.49 24.34
N GLN A 159 36.99 40.82 25.03
CA GLN A 159 36.28 42.11 24.91
C GLN A 159 37.13 43.30 25.32
N ASN A 160 37.93 43.16 26.40
CA ASN A 160 38.85 44.18 26.83
C ASN A 160 39.94 44.46 25.79
N VAL A 161 40.49 43.39 25.17
CA VAL A 161 41.47 43.50 24.09
C VAL A 161 40.81 44.17 22.87
N LEU A 162 39.61 43.77 22.49
CA LEU A 162 38.88 44.39 21.39
C LEU A 162 38.60 45.87 21.62
N ASN A 163 38.18 46.24 22.82
CA ASN A 163 37.94 47.62 23.21
C ASN A 163 39.24 48.46 23.18
N GLY A 164 40.37 47.85 23.62
CA GLY A 164 41.71 48.44 23.50
C GLY A 164 42.12 48.70 22.05
N ASP A 165 41.90 47.70 21.20
CA ASP A 165 42.20 47.82 19.73
C ASP A 165 41.28 48.85 19.03
N LEU A 166 40.01 48.89 19.39
CA LEU A 166 39.04 49.87 18.88
C LEU A 166 39.45 51.31 19.32
N ALA A 167 39.86 51.49 20.59
CA ALA A 167 40.38 52.76 21.07
C ALA A 167 41.69 53.17 20.38
N ALA A 168 42.57 52.22 20.11
CA ALA A 168 43.78 52.46 19.34
C ALA A 168 43.48 52.75 17.85
N GLY A 169 42.44 52.11 17.27
CA GLY A 169 41.97 52.36 15.86
C GLY A 169 41.32 53.73 15.66
N SER A 170 40.76 54.32 16.76
CA SER A 170 40.29 55.72 16.71
C SER A 170 41.44 56.74 16.60
N ASN A 171 42.68 56.27 16.80
CA ASN A 171 43.92 57.03 16.57
C ASN A 171 44.41 56.99 15.11
N TYR A 172 43.54 56.73 14.15
CA TYR A 172 43.92 56.80 12.70
C TYR A 172 44.53 58.14 12.33
N SER A 173 44.10 59.21 12.99
CA SER A 173 44.71 60.53 12.90
C SER A 173 46.13 60.57 13.49
N ALA A 174 46.44 59.81 14.54
CA ALA A 174 47.79 59.73 15.12
C ALA A 174 48.77 59.00 14.20
N VAL A 175 48.33 57.91 13.53
CA VAL A 175 49.14 57.22 12.53
C VAL A 175 49.39 58.10 11.32
N ASN A 176 48.38 58.79 10.82
CA ASN A 176 48.51 59.72 9.68
C ASN A 176 49.42 60.91 10.07
N ASN A 177 49.29 61.44 11.27
CA ASN A 177 50.17 62.56 11.76
C ASN A 177 51.60 62.03 11.93
N ALA A 178 51.82 60.84 12.46
CA ALA A 178 53.11 60.20 12.57
C ALA A 178 53.72 59.90 11.21
N GLN A 179 52.95 59.49 10.24
CA GLN A 179 53.40 59.31 8.82
C GLN A 179 53.74 60.56 8.17
N ALA A 180 52.95 61.64 8.34
CA ALA A 180 53.27 62.97 7.83
C ALA A 180 54.55 63.51 8.45
N ALA A 181 54.74 63.38 9.76
CA ALA A 181 55.97 63.70 10.46
C ALA A 181 57.17 62.95 9.96
N LEU A 182 57.04 61.63 9.69
CA LEU A 182 58.08 60.76 9.11
C LEU A 182 58.43 61.22 7.70
N THR A 183 57.44 61.54 6.85
CA THR A 183 57.64 62.01 5.51
C THR A 183 58.41 63.39 5.51
N LEU A 184 57.99 64.28 6.40
CA LEU A 184 58.66 65.55 6.59
C LEU A 184 60.10 65.38 7.04
N ALA A 185 60.35 64.56 8.06
CA ALA A 185 61.67 64.30 8.55
C ALA A 185 62.58 63.58 7.51
N GLN A 186 61.99 62.70 6.67
CA GLN A 186 62.69 62.11 5.55
C GLN A 186 63.07 63.08 4.50
N THR A 187 62.20 64.03 4.14
CA THR A 187 62.52 65.15 3.19
C THR A 187 63.62 66.03 3.72
N THR A 188 63.51 66.44 4.99
CA THR A 188 64.52 67.28 5.63
C THR A 188 65.87 66.59 5.72
N LEU A 189 65.89 65.24 6.03
CA LEU A 189 67.10 64.43 6.02
C LEU A 189 67.73 64.40 4.61
N THR A 190 66.94 64.18 3.58
CA THR A 190 67.41 64.15 2.18
C THR A 190 68.03 65.53 1.75
N GLU A 191 67.34 66.63 2.07
CA GLU A 191 67.83 67.99 1.78
C GLU A 191 69.20 68.26 2.49
N ASN A 192 69.32 67.92 3.78
CA ASN A 192 70.56 68.10 4.52
C ASN A 192 71.65 67.12 4.04
N GLN A 193 71.30 65.88 3.60
CA GLN A 193 72.29 65.02 2.94
C GLN A 193 72.82 65.57 1.63
N GLN A 194 71.96 66.16 0.81
CA GLN A 194 72.34 66.83 -0.42
C GLN A 194 73.19 68.07 -0.14
N GLY A 195 72.77 68.91 0.81
CA GLY A 195 73.54 70.11 1.24
C GLY A 195 74.90 69.77 1.75
N TYR A 196 74.99 68.71 2.60
CA TYR A 196 76.32 68.25 3.12
C TYR A 196 77.14 67.61 2.01
N ALA A 197 76.62 66.88 1.07
CA ALA A 197 77.31 66.29 -0.06
C ALA A 197 77.98 67.35 -0.98
N HIS A 198 77.36 68.49 -1.16
CA HIS A 198 77.88 69.61 -1.92
C HIS A 198 79.13 70.27 -1.26
N ILE A 199 79.27 70.16 0.06
CA ILE A 199 80.35 70.80 0.85
C ILE A 199 81.33 69.80 1.50
N SER A 200 81.11 68.47 1.32
CA SER A 200 81.79 67.35 2.07
C SER A 200 83.29 67.22 1.70
N GLY A 201 83.89 68.06 0.88
CA GLY A 201 85.37 68.10 0.58
C GLY A 201 86.18 69.00 1.51
N GLY A 202 85.56 69.64 2.49
CA GLY A 202 86.24 70.64 3.36
C GLY A 202 86.44 70.11 4.81
N LEU A 203 87.42 70.67 5.49
CA LEU A 203 87.74 70.37 6.88
C LEU A 203 86.61 70.77 7.81
N LEU A 204 86.23 69.93 8.85
CA LEU A 204 85.19 70.26 9.86
C LEU A 204 85.58 71.46 10.75
N THR A 205 86.80 71.99 10.62
CA THR A 205 87.22 73.28 11.24
C THR A 205 86.62 74.47 10.56
N ASN A 206 86.09 74.35 9.33
CA ASN A 206 85.29 75.42 8.68
C ASN A 206 83.91 75.51 9.34
N PRO A 207 83.48 76.65 9.83
CA PRO A 207 82.21 76.84 10.51
C PRO A 207 81.00 76.40 9.71
N VAL A 208 81.00 76.58 8.34
CA VAL A 208 79.95 76.15 7.42
C VAL A 208 79.83 74.62 7.34
N ASN A 209 80.99 73.92 7.20
CA ASN A 209 81.04 72.47 7.16
C ASN A 209 80.57 71.83 8.53
N ALA A 210 81.03 72.44 9.63
CA ALA A 210 80.65 72.03 10.96
C ALA A 210 79.12 72.23 11.25
N GLN A 211 78.55 73.31 10.70
CA GLN A 211 77.11 73.54 10.81
C GLN A 211 76.30 72.53 9.96
N ALA A 212 76.69 72.31 8.72
CA ALA A 212 76.02 71.38 7.84
C ALA A 212 76.09 69.90 8.39
N TYR A 213 77.20 69.58 9.05
CA TYR A 213 77.28 68.25 9.74
C TYR A 213 76.35 68.17 10.93
N ARG A 214 76.24 69.25 11.74
CA ARG A 214 75.26 69.30 12.87
C ARG A 214 73.84 69.23 12.37
N ASP A 215 73.50 69.91 11.28
CA ASP A 215 72.16 69.91 10.71
C ASP A 215 71.80 68.55 10.13
N LEU A 216 72.74 67.89 9.42
CA LEU A 216 72.57 66.50 8.97
C LEU A 216 72.36 65.50 10.12
N TYR A 217 73.19 65.63 11.18
CA TYR A 217 73.05 64.77 12.38
C TYR A 217 71.70 65.00 13.07
N ALA A 218 71.28 66.28 13.23
CA ALA A 218 69.99 66.65 13.78
C ALA A 218 68.82 66.04 12.99
N ALA A 219 68.91 66.18 11.61
CA ALA A 219 67.90 65.61 10.73
C ALA A 219 67.84 64.10 10.77
N GLN A 220 69.00 63.43 10.86
CA GLN A 220 69.03 61.97 11.07
C GLN A 220 68.38 61.53 12.41
N GLN A 221 68.59 62.23 13.49
CA GLN A 221 67.95 62.00 14.80
C GLN A 221 66.44 62.25 14.73
N ALA A 222 66.04 63.35 14.03
CA ALA A 222 64.63 63.64 13.84
C ALA A 222 63.92 62.52 13.01
N TYR A 223 64.55 62.05 11.93
CA TYR A 223 64.07 60.93 11.14
C TYR A 223 63.91 59.62 11.98
N ASN A 224 64.97 59.28 12.71
CA ASN A 224 64.92 58.07 13.55
C ASN A 224 63.78 58.16 14.60
N THR A 225 63.57 59.34 15.23
CA THR A 225 62.52 59.56 16.17
C THR A 225 61.13 59.49 15.52
N ALA A 226 60.98 60.11 14.33
CA ALA A 226 59.71 60.01 13.60
C ALA A 226 59.37 58.61 13.14
N LEU A 227 60.42 57.87 12.65
CA LEU A 227 60.26 56.44 12.31
C LEU A 227 59.84 55.56 13.51
N TYR A 228 60.48 55.79 14.67
CA TYR A 228 60.06 55.10 15.91
C TYR A 228 58.62 55.39 16.27
N ASN A 229 58.22 56.65 16.22
CA ASN A 229 56.84 57.09 16.55
C ASN A 229 55.85 56.53 15.54
N TYR A 230 56.19 56.53 14.25
CA TYR A 230 55.32 55.93 13.20
C TYR A 230 55.17 54.42 13.46
N ASN A 231 56.25 53.68 13.65
CA ASN A 231 56.21 52.25 13.94
C ASN A 231 55.41 51.96 15.21
N ALA A 232 55.57 52.74 16.26
CA ALA A 232 54.82 52.56 17.50
C ALA A 232 53.31 52.87 17.34
N ALA A 233 52.95 53.87 16.52
CA ALA A 233 51.55 54.16 16.18
C ALA A 233 50.97 53.09 15.26
N ALA A 234 51.68 52.64 14.23
CA ALA A 234 51.28 51.66 13.24
C ALA A 234 51.04 50.25 13.89
N ALA A 235 51.92 49.87 14.85
CA ALA A 235 51.82 48.58 15.52
C ALA A 235 50.51 48.40 16.35
N LYS A 236 49.90 49.49 16.79
CA LYS A 236 48.66 49.50 17.59
C LYS A 236 47.37 49.57 16.78
N SER A 237 47.44 49.78 15.47
CA SER A 237 46.27 50.11 14.64
C SER A 237 46.12 49.21 13.41
N SER A 238 46.67 48.01 13.40
CA SER A 238 46.53 47.08 12.24
C SER A 238 45.10 46.62 12.06
N PRO A 239 44.48 46.73 10.87
CA PRO A 239 43.18 46.12 10.58
C PRO A 239 43.14 44.63 10.85
N LEU A 240 44.30 43.95 10.75
CA LEU A 240 44.44 42.54 11.02
C LEU A 240 44.31 42.22 12.53
N THR A 241 44.87 43.06 13.43
CA THR A 241 44.72 42.89 14.91
C THR A 241 43.28 43.06 15.32
N LEU A 242 42.59 44.07 14.79
CA LEU A 242 41.16 44.29 15.05
C LEU A 242 40.28 43.13 14.54
N ALA A 243 40.57 42.58 13.36
CA ALA A 243 39.87 41.43 12.79
C ALA A 243 40.11 40.18 13.67
N SER A 244 41.35 39.94 14.15
CA SER A 244 41.72 38.88 15.05
C SER A 244 40.99 39.00 16.40
N ALA A 245 40.99 40.19 16.99
CA ALA A 245 40.29 40.45 18.26
C ALA A 245 38.77 40.20 18.14
N LYS A 246 38.13 40.63 17.04
CA LYS A 246 36.71 40.33 16.76
C LYS A 246 36.46 38.86 16.63
N ALA A 247 37.33 38.10 15.93
CA ALA A 247 37.22 36.66 15.78
C ALA A 247 37.36 35.93 17.14
N THR A 248 38.28 36.39 17.99
CA THR A 248 38.43 35.84 19.35
C THR A 248 37.19 36.07 20.20
N VAL A 249 36.61 37.27 20.21
CA VAL A 249 35.35 37.58 20.91
C VAL A 249 34.23 36.71 20.37
N ALA A 250 34.11 36.48 19.05
CA ALA A 250 33.10 35.60 18.46
C ALA A 250 33.26 34.12 18.92
N LEU A 251 34.52 33.63 18.94
CA LEU A 251 34.84 32.28 19.41
C LEU A 251 34.50 32.11 20.89
N ASP A 252 34.93 33.04 21.75
CA ASP A 252 34.69 32.97 23.19
C ASP A 252 33.18 33.11 23.52
N THR A 253 32.45 33.92 22.76
CA THR A 253 30.98 34.01 22.85
C THR A 253 30.33 32.66 22.55
N ALA A 254 30.78 31.95 21.49
CA ALA A 254 30.28 30.60 21.16
C ALA A 254 30.63 29.59 22.28
N GLN A 255 31.84 29.66 22.85
CA GLN A 255 32.24 28.78 23.95
C GLN A 255 31.44 29.02 25.21
N VAL A 256 31.13 30.28 25.58
CA VAL A 256 30.23 30.60 26.65
C VAL A 256 28.83 30.03 26.41
N THR A 257 28.32 30.15 25.21
CA THR A 257 27.01 29.61 24.82
C THR A 257 26.97 28.09 24.95
N GLU A 258 27.98 27.38 24.47
CA GLU A 258 28.10 25.92 24.57
C GLU A 258 28.22 25.45 26.03
N ALA A 259 29.06 26.13 26.86
CA ALA A 259 29.21 25.83 28.26
C ALA A 259 27.89 26.10 29.04
N GLN A 260 27.20 27.21 28.75
CA GLN A 260 25.90 27.52 29.34
C GLN A 260 24.85 26.50 29.01
N ASN A 261 24.76 26.04 27.74
CA ASN A 261 23.84 25.00 27.28
C ASN A 261 24.11 23.67 28.02
N LEU A 262 25.38 23.30 28.18
CA LEU A 262 25.75 22.09 28.95
C LEU A 262 25.32 22.19 30.39
N VAL A 263 25.64 23.28 31.09
CA VAL A 263 25.22 23.50 32.50
C VAL A 263 23.69 23.44 32.60
N THR A 264 22.98 24.13 31.72
CA THR A 264 21.52 24.13 31.66
C THR A 264 20.97 22.69 31.50
N ALA A 265 21.52 21.90 30.56
CA ALA A 265 21.14 20.51 30.35
C ALA A 265 21.39 19.59 31.55
N LEU A 266 22.51 19.83 32.28
CA LEU A 266 22.92 19.05 33.45
C LEU A 266 22.08 19.40 34.69
N THR A 267 21.58 20.64 34.78
CA THR A 267 20.71 21.11 35.86
C THR A 267 19.22 20.97 35.59
N GLY A 268 18.85 20.29 34.49
CA GLY A 268 17.45 19.99 34.16
C GLY A 268 16.70 21.10 33.45
N GLY A 269 17.40 22.14 32.97
CA GLY A 269 16.81 23.21 32.18
C GLY A 269 16.61 22.80 30.71
N THR A 270 15.80 23.61 30.01
CA THR A 270 15.56 23.43 28.58
C THR A 270 16.69 24.07 27.78
N VAL A 271 17.21 23.30 26.80
CA VAL A 271 18.26 23.73 25.88
C VAL A 271 17.67 23.88 24.47
N PRO A 272 18.09 24.94 23.71
CA PRO A 272 17.64 25.09 22.32
C PRO A 272 17.90 23.84 21.48
N ALA A 273 16.99 23.52 20.54
CA ALA A 273 17.10 22.31 19.71
C ALA A 273 18.34 22.29 18.81
N ASN A 274 18.87 23.48 18.48
CA ASN A 274 20.06 23.64 17.65
C ASN A 274 21.33 23.88 18.49
N ALA A 275 21.28 23.66 19.81
CA ALA A 275 22.45 23.82 20.66
C ALA A 275 23.53 22.80 20.32
N THR A 276 24.77 23.26 20.29
CA THR A 276 25.98 22.49 19.99
C THR A 276 26.91 22.45 21.21
N GLY A 277 27.96 21.67 21.13
CA GLY A 277 28.99 21.53 22.14
C GLY A 277 29.33 20.06 22.42
N THR A 278 30.60 19.77 22.60
CA THR A 278 31.09 18.40 22.79
C THR A 278 30.52 17.74 24.03
N GLY A 279 30.42 18.48 25.16
CA GLY A 279 29.86 17.99 26.41
C GLY A 279 28.35 17.73 26.30
N LEU A 280 27.61 18.60 25.62
CA LEU A 280 26.17 18.42 25.39
C LEU A 280 25.92 17.21 24.47
N ASN A 281 26.71 17.03 23.44
CA ASN A 281 26.62 15.87 22.55
C ASN A 281 26.91 14.55 23.30
N ALA A 282 27.93 14.52 24.17
CA ALA A 282 28.23 13.38 25.01
C ALA A 282 27.05 13.03 25.95
N LEU A 283 26.46 14.02 26.58
CA LEU A 283 25.27 13.84 27.44
C LEU A 283 24.09 13.29 26.66
N ASN A 284 23.80 13.85 25.49
CA ASN A 284 22.71 13.40 24.63
C ASN A 284 22.95 11.97 24.13
N GLN A 285 24.16 11.63 23.74
CA GLN A 285 24.53 10.26 23.35
C GLN A 285 24.34 9.26 24.49
N ALA A 286 24.75 9.63 25.73
CA ALA A 286 24.55 8.78 26.90
C ALA A 286 23.05 8.55 27.19
N LYS A 287 22.21 9.59 27.06
CA LYS A 287 20.75 9.46 27.18
C LYS A 287 20.17 8.54 26.10
N LEU A 288 20.62 8.66 24.84
CA LEU A 288 20.20 7.77 23.74
C LEU A 288 20.65 6.32 23.97
N ASN A 289 21.86 6.12 24.48
CA ASN A 289 22.36 4.79 24.82
C ASN A 289 21.53 4.15 25.94
N LEU A 290 21.18 4.92 26.97
CA LEU A 290 20.30 4.46 28.03
C LEU A 290 18.91 4.08 27.50
N GLN A 291 18.30 4.94 26.69
CA GLN A 291 17.00 4.65 26.07
C GLN A 291 17.05 3.40 25.19
N THR A 292 18.14 3.23 24.43
CA THR A 292 18.34 2.04 23.60
C THR A 292 18.48 0.78 24.45
N ALA A 293 19.24 0.85 25.55
CA ALA A 293 19.38 -0.28 26.46
C ALA A 293 18.05 -0.63 27.16
N GLN A 294 17.25 0.36 27.54
CA GLN A 294 15.90 0.16 28.10
C GLN A 294 14.96 -0.52 27.07
N ASN A 295 14.96 -0.05 25.83
CA ASN A 295 14.16 -0.64 24.77
C ASN A 295 14.59 -2.08 24.49
N ASN A 296 15.92 -2.36 24.43
CA ASN A 296 16.43 -3.69 24.21
C ASN A 296 16.05 -4.65 25.33
N LEU A 297 16.04 -4.19 26.59
CA LEU A 297 15.55 -4.96 27.71
C LEU A 297 14.03 -5.18 27.62
N ALA A 298 13.25 -4.16 27.27
CA ALA A 298 11.81 -4.31 27.07
C ALA A 298 11.48 -5.31 25.96
N TYR A 299 12.28 -5.37 24.90
CA TYR A 299 12.11 -6.30 23.79
C TYR A 299 12.40 -7.76 24.12
N THR A 300 12.99 -8.05 25.29
CA THR A 300 13.11 -9.43 25.78
C THR A 300 11.80 -9.98 26.34
N ASN A 301 10.80 -9.15 26.59
CA ASN A 301 9.47 -9.53 27.02
C ASN A 301 8.50 -9.42 25.85
N LEU A 302 7.69 -10.45 25.64
CA LEU A 302 6.66 -10.49 24.61
C LEU A 302 5.29 -10.35 25.26
N TYR A 303 4.61 -9.25 24.96
CA TYR A 303 3.25 -8.98 25.43
C TYR A 303 2.27 -9.07 24.27
N THR A 304 1.04 -9.52 24.57
CA THR A 304 -0.02 -9.52 23.55
C THR A 304 -0.69 -8.16 23.45
N PRO A 305 -0.88 -7.62 22.22
CA PRO A 305 -1.61 -6.36 22.01
C PRO A 305 -3.13 -6.53 22.02
N ILE A 306 -3.63 -7.77 21.87
CA ILE A 306 -5.06 -8.11 21.79
C ILE A 306 -5.44 -9.15 22.83
N SER A 307 -6.71 -9.16 23.21
CA SER A 307 -7.30 -10.29 23.94
C SER A 307 -7.73 -11.36 22.96
N GLY A 308 -7.58 -12.61 23.32
CA GLY A 308 -7.96 -13.72 22.42
C GLY A 308 -7.48 -15.08 22.90
N THR A 309 -7.51 -16.04 21.99
CA THR A 309 -7.06 -17.43 22.22
C THR A 309 -5.75 -17.66 21.45
N VAL A 310 -4.79 -18.30 22.09
CA VAL A 310 -3.52 -18.70 21.47
C VAL A 310 -3.78 -19.84 20.49
N LEU A 311 -3.49 -19.60 19.21
CA LEU A 311 -3.67 -20.61 18.14
C LEU A 311 -2.43 -21.47 17.96
N THR A 312 -1.26 -20.85 17.96
CA THR A 312 0.02 -21.54 17.75
C THR A 312 1.10 -21.03 18.67
N VAL A 313 2.01 -21.90 19.05
CA VAL A 313 3.27 -21.59 19.73
C VAL A 313 4.35 -22.35 18.98
N SER A 314 5.34 -21.64 18.44
CA SER A 314 6.31 -22.22 17.50
C SER A 314 7.55 -22.82 18.17
N ASN A 315 7.87 -22.44 19.41
CA ASN A 315 9.12 -22.79 20.07
C ASN A 315 8.91 -23.19 21.53
N SER A 316 9.90 -23.88 22.10
CA SER A 316 9.89 -24.36 23.48
C SER A 316 10.93 -23.62 24.33
N ILE A 317 10.77 -23.69 25.67
CA ILE A 317 11.76 -23.15 26.62
C ILE A 317 13.13 -23.78 26.35
N GLY A 318 14.17 -22.95 26.25
CA GLY A 318 15.53 -23.34 25.90
C GLY A 318 15.89 -23.12 24.44
N ASP A 319 14.92 -22.91 23.55
CA ASP A 319 15.18 -22.66 22.14
C ASP A 319 15.75 -21.25 21.91
N THR A 320 16.54 -21.15 20.85
CA THR A 320 17.03 -19.84 20.36
C THR A 320 16.00 -19.21 19.43
N ILE A 321 15.53 -18.03 19.79
CA ILE A 321 14.58 -17.24 19.01
C ILE A 321 15.32 -16.20 18.18
N ASN A 322 14.94 -16.07 16.91
CA ASN A 322 15.42 -15.01 16.03
C ASN A 322 14.47 -13.81 16.05
N ALA A 323 15.04 -12.61 16.03
CA ALA A 323 14.25 -11.38 15.95
C ALA A 323 13.38 -11.36 14.68
N GLY A 324 12.12 -10.96 14.84
CA GLY A 324 11.16 -10.83 13.75
C GLY A 324 10.49 -12.14 13.29
N SER A 325 10.89 -13.31 13.81
CA SER A 325 10.18 -14.56 13.55
C SER A 325 8.86 -14.61 14.30
N VAL A 326 7.82 -15.18 13.68
CA VAL A 326 6.53 -15.41 14.34
C VAL A 326 6.73 -16.48 15.41
N PHE A 327 6.44 -16.13 16.66
CA PHE A 327 6.59 -17.00 17.83
C PHE A 327 5.24 -17.55 18.31
N VAL A 328 4.22 -16.69 18.40
CA VAL A 328 2.87 -17.03 18.83
C VAL A 328 1.85 -16.33 17.94
N THR A 329 0.81 -17.06 17.57
CA THR A 329 -0.38 -16.50 16.90
C THR A 329 -1.52 -16.44 17.88
N ILE A 330 -2.15 -15.28 18.05
CA ILE A 330 -3.31 -15.07 18.92
C ILE A 330 -4.46 -14.56 18.05
N ALA A 331 -5.64 -15.12 18.26
CA ALA A 331 -6.84 -14.74 17.53
C ALA A 331 -7.99 -14.36 18.45
N ASP A 332 -8.70 -13.30 18.10
CA ASP A 332 -9.96 -12.96 18.73
C ASP A 332 -11.09 -13.81 18.13
N LEU A 333 -11.60 -14.73 18.92
CA LEU A 333 -12.70 -15.62 18.57
C LEU A 333 -14.06 -15.15 19.11
N SER A 334 -14.14 -13.96 19.67
CA SER A 334 -15.37 -13.40 20.25
C SER A 334 -16.45 -13.15 19.19
N GLN A 335 -16.04 -12.90 17.96
CA GLN A 335 -16.92 -12.76 16.80
C GLN A 335 -16.46 -13.71 15.70
N SER A 336 -17.37 -14.57 15.28
CA SER A 336 -17.13 -15.47 14.16
C SER A 336 -17.28 -14.73 12.85
N GLN A 337 -16.20 -14.65 12.08
CA GLN A 337 -16.15 -14.00 10.78
C GLN A 337 -15.81 -15.04 9.70
N LEU A 338 -16.35 -14.85 8.51
CA LEU A 338 -15.98 -15.63 7.34
C LEU A 338 -15.33 -14.70 6.30
N THR A 339 -14.22 -15.15 5.77
CA THR A 339 -13.72 -14.60 4.49
C THR A 339 -14.43 -15.34 3.37
N ILE A 340 -15.17 -14.62 2.54
CA ILE A 340 -16.01 -15.17 1.48
C ILE A 340 -15.45 -14.85 0.10
N TYR A 341 -15.63 -15.79 -0.82
CA TYR A 341 -15.22 -15.66 -2.22
C TYR A 341 -16.44 -15.91 -3.09
N MET A 342 -16.82 -14.89 -3.84
CA MET A 342 -18.00 -14.90 -4.70
C MET A 342 -17.64 -14.67 -6.15
N ASN A 343 -18.47 -15.15 -7.07
CA ASN A 343 -18.23 -14.95 -8.49
C ASN A 343 -18.22 -13.45 -8.83
N SER A 344 -17.27 -13.04 -9.65
CA SER A 344 -17.17 -11.64 -10.11
C SER A 344 -18.41 -11.16 -10.87
N LEU A 345 -19.18 -12.05 -11.48
CA LEU A 345 -20.43 -11.72 -12.16
C LEU A 345 -21.53 -11.23 -11.21
N ASP A 346 -21.47 -11.68 -9.94
CA ASP A 346 -22.43 -11.31 -8.91
C ASP A 346 -22.09 -10.01 -8.18
N TYR A 347 -20.95 -9.36 -8.53
CA TYR A 347 -20.47 -8.16 -7.84
C TYR A 347 -21.52 -7.06 -7.70
N ASN A 348 -22.33 -6.83 -8.73
CA ASN A 348 -23.38 -5.82 -8.71
C ASN A 348 -24.55 -6.16 -7.77
N ASN A 349 -24.69 -7.43 -7.40
CA ASN A 349 -25.73 -7.97 -6.53
C ASN A 349 -25.29 -8.09 -5.06
N ILE A 350 -24.09 -7.63 -4.73
CA ILE A 350 -23.51 -7.76 -3.39
C ILE A 350 -23.24 -6.37 -2.82
N LYS A 351 -23.71 -6.11 -1.62
CA LYS A 351 -23.46 -4.83 -0.91
C LYS A 351 -23.21 -5.08 0.57
N VAL A 352 -22.40 -4.21 1.15
CA VAL A 352 -22.22 -4.18 2.61
C VAL A 352 -23.56 -3.99 3.30
N GLY A 353 -23.81 -4.76 4.35
CA GLY A 353 -25.06 -4.76 5.10
C GLY A 353 -26.08 -5.81 4.63
N TYR A 354 -25.86 -6.48 3.51
CA TYR A 354 -26.76 -7.54 3.06
C TYR A 354 -26.72 -8.74 4.00
N ALA A 355 -27.89 -9.35 4.23
CA ALA A 355 -28.04 -10.54 5.01
C ALA A 355 -27.43 -11.75 4.28
N THR A 356 -26.87 -12.67 5.04
CA THR A 356 -26.28 -13.90 4.52
C THR A 356 -26.80 -15.12 5.23
N ASN A 357 -26.94 -16.21 4.49
CA ASN A 357 -27.14 -17.55 5.01
C ASN A 357 -25.83 -18.32 4.84
N VAL A 358 -25.35 -18.91 5.91
CA VAL A 358 -24.07 -19.63 5.94
C VAL A 358 -24.33 -21.06 6.39
N VAL A 359 -23.87 -22.02 5.61
CA VAL A 359 -23.95 -23.45 5.92
C VAL A 359 -22.53 -24.01 5.90
N PHE A 360 -22.05 -24.44 7.05
CA PHE A 360 -20.72 -25.06 7.16
C PHE A 360 -20.75 -26.50 6.65
N ASP A 361 -19.71 -26.91 5.93
CA ASP A 361 -19.59 -28.30 5.44
C ASP A 361 -19.59 -29.32 6.58
N ALA A 362 -19.08 -28.92 7.76
CA ALA A 362 -19.10 -29.71 8.96
C ALA A 362 -20.50 -29.82 9.62
N LEU A 363 -21.44 -28.91 9.28
CA LEU A 363 -22.79 -28.85 9.84
C LEU A 363 -23.84 -28.61 8.74
N PRO A 364 -24.05 -29.55 7.81
CA PRO A 364 -24.82 -29.31 6.58
C PRO A 364 -26.31 -29.04 6.82
N ASN A 365 -26.82 -29.39 8.00
CA ASN A 365 -28.24 -29.21 8.35
C ASN A 365 -28.50 -27.96 9.22
N VAL A 366 -27.47 -27.14 9.45
CA VAL A 366 -27.56 -25.94 10.30
C VAL A 366 -27.25 -24.73 9.46
N THR A 367 -28.18 -23.78 9.37
CA THR A 367 -27.97 -22.49 8.69
C THR A 367 -27.73 -21.41 9.73
N TYR A 368 -26.58 -20.79 9.65
CA TYR A 368 -26.24 -19.59 10.41
C TYR A 368 -26.59 -18.35 9.60
N THR A 369 -27.01 -17.29 10.29
CA THR A 369 -27.22 -15.98 9.67
C THR A 369 -26.09 -15.04 9.98
N GLY A 370 -25.89 -14.07 9.07
CA GLY A 370 -24.86 -13.06 9.23
C GLY A 370 -25.10 -11.88 8.30
N LYS A 371 -24.12 -11.00 8.24
CA LYS A 371 -24.14 -9.82 7.37
C LYS A 371 -22.81 -9.61 6.70
N VAL A 372 -22.85 -9.15 5.46
CA VAL A 372 -21.67 -8.67 4.74
C VAL A 372 -21.16 -7.39 5.39
N THR A 373 -19.93 -7.39 5.85
CA THR A 373 -19.28 -6.23 6.51
C THR A 373 -18.26 -5.54 5.64
N LEU A 374 -17.62 -6.29 4.73
CA LEU A 374 -16.61 -5.77 3.82
C LEU A 374 -16.74 -6.45 2.46
N ILE A 375 -16.50 -5.70 1.40
CA ILE A 375 -16.29 -6.21 0.05
C ILE A 375 -15.01 -5.56 -0.45
N THR A 376 -14.03 -6.37 -0.82
CA THR A 376 -12.75 -5.88 -1.33
C THR A 376 -12.94 -5.45 -2.79
N PRO A 377 -12.63 -4.20 -3.17
CA PRO A 377 -12.80 -3.73 -4.55
C PRO A 377 -11.67 -4.22 -5.48
N GLN A 378 -11.27 -5.46 -5.32
CA GLN A 378 -10.21 -6.11 -6.08
C GLN A 378 -10.63 -7.53 -6.43
N LEU A 379 -10.37 -7.94 -7.66
CA LEU A 379 -10.57 -9.32 -8.08
C LEU A 379 -9.34 -10.16 -7.66
N VAL A 380 -9.62 -11.30 -7.05
CA VAL A 380 -8.62 -12.31 -6.69
C VAL A 380 -8.83 -13.52 -7.58
N THR A 381 -7.75 -14.15 -8.04
CA THR A 381 -7.85 -15.39 -8.81
C THR A 381 -7.66 -16.59 -7.90
N ILE A 382 -8.70 -17.41 -7.76
CA ILE A 382 -8.65 -18.67 -7.01
C ILE A 382 -8.97 -19.82 -7.95
N SER A 383 -8.06 -20.79 -8.06
CA SER A 383 -8.21 -21.96 -8.94
C SER A 383 -8.58 -21.61 -10.39
N GLY A 384 -8.05 -20.49 -10.90
CA GLY A 384 -8.28 -20.02 -12.27
C GLY A 384 -9.57 -19.20 -12.46
N ASN A 385 -10.38 -19.01 -11.43
CA ASN A 385 -11.59 -18.19 -11.49
C ASN A 385 -11.36 -16.82 -10.85
N SER A 386 -11.87 -15.76 -11.47
CA SER A 386 -11.89 -14.41 -10.88
C SER A 386 -13.03 -14.32 -9.88
N VAL A 387 -12.71 -14.06 -8.64
CA VAL A 387 -13.66 -13.95 -7.54
C VAL A 387 -13.51 -12.61 -6.83
N VAL A 388 -14.58 -12.16 -6.20
CA VAL A 388 -14.60 -11.02 -5.29
C VAL A 388 -14.47 -11.55 -3.87
N GLU A 389 -13.53 -10.98 -3.13
CA GLU A 389 -13.34 -11.28 -1.71
C GLU A 389 -14.18 -10.34 -0.85
N GLY A 390 -14.74 -10.86 0.20
CA GLY A 390 -15.49 -10.09 1.18
C GLY A 390 -15.47 -10.75 2.56
N ASN A 391 -15.97 -10.04 3.56
CA ASN A 391 -16.09 -10.54 4.92
C ASN A 391 -17.55 -10.55 5.34
N VAL A 392 -17.94 -11.63 6.00
CA VAL A 392 -19.25 -11.82 6.63
C VAL A 392 -19.05 -12.03 8.12
N VAL A 393 -19.72 -11.23 8.93
CA VAL A 393 -19.79 -11.46 10.39
C VAL A 393 -21.08 -12.19 10.68
N LEU A 394 -20.97 -13.28 11.41
CA LEU A 394 -22.13 -14.05 11.86
C LEU A 394 -22.87 -13.32 12.98
N ASP A 395 -24.19 -13.40 12.98
CA ASP A 395 -25.00 -12.83 14.04
C ASP A 395 -24.74 -13.52 15.37
N THR A 396 -24.55 -12.75 16.43
CA THR A 396 -24.34 -13.29 17.79
C THR A 396 -25.58 -14.01 18.33
N LYS A 397 -26.76 -13.60 17.87
CA LYS A 397 -28.05 -14.26 18.14
C LYS A 397 -28.54 -14.94 16.89
N GLN A 398 -28.38 -16.24 16.86
CA GLN A 398 -28.92 -17.09 15.79
C GLN A 398 -30.40 -17.42 16.04
N ALA A 399 -31.08 -17.97 15.04
CA ALA A 399 -32.45 -18.40 15.15
C ALA A 399 -32.59 -19.45 16.25
N ALA A 400 -33.80 -19.60 16.83
CA ALA A 400 -34.07 -20.60 17.85
C ALA A 400 -33.75 -22.01 17.31
N GLY A 401 -32.99 -22.80 18.08
CA GLY A 401 -32.57 -24.15 17.72
C GLY A 401 -31.23 -24.25 16.97
N VAL A 402 -30.60 -23.10 16.59
CA VAL A 402 -29.24 -23.09 16.03
C VAL A 402 -28.22 -23.17 17.19
N PRO A 403 -27.35 -24.19 17.23
CA PRO A 403 -26.34 -24.32 18.27
C PRO A 403 -25.28 -23.23 18.19
N PRO A 404 -24.62 -22.88 19.30
CA PRO A 404 -23.45 -22.03 19.27
C PRO A 404 -22.38 -22.59 18.33
N LEU A 405 -21.71 -21.69 17.59
CA LEU A 405 -20.64 -22.09 16.69
C LEU A 405 -19.37 -22.46 17.48
N THR A 406 -18.96 -23.73 17.39
CA THR A 406 -17.76 -24.26 18.06
C THR A 406 -16.77 -24.88 17.08
N LEU A 407 -16.85 -24.48 15.80
CA LEU A 407 -15.96 -25.01 14.75
C LEU A 407 -14.58 -24.38 14.83
N PRO A 408 -13.51 -25.11 14.47
CA PRO A 408 -12.17 -24.57 14.36
C PRO A 408 -12.09 -23.58 13.18
N LEU A 409 -11.16 -22.63 13.27
CA LEU A 409 -10.85 -21.74 12.16
C LEU A 409 -10.40 -22.53 10.92
N GLY A 410 -10.65 -21.98 9.73
CA GLY A 410 -10.32 -22.61 8.46
C GLY A 410 -11.38 -23.57 7.92
N VAL A 411 -12.46 -23.85 8.67
CA VAL A 411 -13.58 -24.67 8.16
C VAL A 411 -14.28 -23.92 7.04
N THR A 412 -14.58 -24.65 5.95
CA THR A 412 -15.27 -24.15 4.77
C THR A 412 -16.78 -24.11 4.98
N ALA A 413 -17.42 -23.16 4.31
CA ALA A 413 -18.87 -22.97 4.32
C ALA A 413 -19.36 -22.53 2.94
N ALA A 414 -20.58 -22.94 2.59
CA ALA A 414 -21.34 -22.33 1.52
C ALA A 414 -22.02 -21.05 2.06
N VAL A 415 -21.97 -19.98 1.30
CA VAL A 415 -22.49 -18.67 1.70
C VAL A 415 -23.41 -18.13 0.60
N ASP A 416 -24.65 -17.85 0.97
CA ASP A 416 -25.64 -17.19 0.12
C ASP A 416 -25.87 -15.76 0.64
N VAL A 417 -25.49 -14.77 -0.14
CA VAL A 417 -25.79 -13.36 0.12
C VAL A 417 -27.16 -13.02 -0.48
N ILE A 418 -28.07 -12.52 0.32
CA ILE A 418 -29.43 -12.18 -0.09
C ILE A 418 -29.44 -10.75 -0.63
N ALA A 419 -29.39 -10.63 -1.96
CA ALA A 419 -29.36 -9.33 -2.66
C ALA A 419 -30.72 -8.63 -2.61
N ALA A 420 -31.79 -9.37 -2.84
CA ALA A 420 -33.16 -8.90 -2.76
C ALA A 420 -34.13 -10.06 -2.57
N GLN A 421 -35.29 -9.79 -1.97
CA GLN A 421 -36.36 -10.76 -1.86
C GLN A 421 -37.71 -10.09 -2.06
N ALA A 422 -38.63 -10.83 -2.66
CA ALA A 422 -40.03 -10.43 -2.74
C ALA A 422 -40.90 -11.62 -2.33
N ASN A 423 -41.86 -11.37 -1.41
CA ASN A 423 -42.71 -12.40 -0.85
C ASN A 423 -44.14 -12.24 -1.37
N ASN A 424 -44.79 -13.39 -1.60
CA ASN A 424 -46.20 -13.41 -2.05
C ASN A 424 -46.44 -12.66 -3.36
N VAL A 425 -45.50 -12.77 -4.32
CA VAL A 425 -45.58 -12.11 -5.65
C VAL A 425 -45.93 -13.13 -6.74
N ILE A 426 -46.43 -12.62 -7.88
CA ILE A 426 -46.74 -13.46 -9.05
C ILE A 426 -45.42 -13.87 -9.73
N LEU A 427 -45.20 -15.15 -9.88
CA LEU A 427 -44.02 -15.74 -10.50
C LEU A 427 -44.39 -16.42 -11.82
N VAL A 428 -43.59 -16.16 -12.84
CA VAL A 428 -43.57 -16.90 -14.10
C VAL A 428 -42.20 -17.42 -14.42
N PRO A 429 -42.05 -18.55 -15.13
CA PRO A 429 -40.74 -18.98 -15.62
C PRO A 429 -40.12 -17.92 -16.51
N VAL A 430 -38.79 -17.70 -16.38
CA VAL A 430 -38.07 -16.71 -17.21
C VAL A 430 -38.23 -16.98 -18.70
N GLN A 431 -38.37 -18.25 -19.09
CA GLN A 431 -38.61 -18.69 -20.48
C GLN A 431 -39.92 -18.15 -21.09
N ALA A 432 -40.89 -17.73 -20.26
CA ALA A 432 -42.15 -17.14 -20.74
C ALA A 432 -42.02 -15.63 -21.02
N LEU A 433 -40.93 -15.00 -20.61
CA LEU A 433 -40.70 -13.57 -20.82
C LEU A 433 -40.10 -13.31 -22.21
N HIS A 434 -40.64 -12.31 -22.89
CA HIS A 434 -40.14 -11.79 -24.15
C HIS A 434 -39.80 -10.32 -23.95
N GLU A 435 -38.52 -9.96 -24.09
CA GLU A 435 -38.08 -8.58 -24.05
C GLU A 435 -38.42 -7.90 -25.39
N LEU A 436 -39.25 -6.88 -25.35
CA LEU A 436 -39.67 -6.09 -26.53
C LEU A 436 -38.72 -4.91 -26.77
N SER A 437 -38.21 -4.33 -25.68
CA SER A 437 -37.22 -3.25 -25.65
C SER A 437 -36.61 -3.21 -24.25
N PRO A 438 -35.48 -2.53 -24.02
CA PRO A 438 -34.85 -2.45 -22.70
C PRO A 438 -35.84 -2.14 -21.58
N ASN A 439 -35.99 -3.03 -20.61
CA ASN A 439 -36.92 -3.00 -19.47
C ASN A 439 -38.44 -3.12 -19.81
N ASN A 440 -38.82 -3.41 -21.06
CA ASN A 440 -40.21 -3.66 -21.46
C ASN A 440 -40.38 -5.14 -21.84
N TYR A 441 -41.16 -5.84 -21.07
CA TYR A 441 -41.39 -7.27 -21.23
C TYR A 441 -42.84 -7.57 -21.56
N ALA A 442 -43.04 -8.64 -22.29
CA ALA A 442 -44.36 -9.20 -22.57
C ALA A 442 -44.35 -10.72 -22.34
N VAL A 443 -45.51 -11.26 -22.10
CA VAL A 443 -45.75 -12.70 -22.03
C VAL A 443 -46.88 -13.08 -22.98
N PHE A 444 -46.88 -14.30 -23.49
CA PHE A 444 -48.01 -14.84 -24.21
C PHE A 444 -48.93 -15.56 -23.26
N VAL A 445 -50.05 -14.93 -22.92
CA VAL A 445 -51.11 -15.56 -22.09
C VAL A 445 -51.99 -16.42 -22.98
N VAL A 446 -52.19 -17.69 -22.58
CA VAL A 446 -52.99 -18.65 -23.34
C VAL A 446 -54.46 -18.58 -22.88
N VAL A 447 -55.31 -17.99 -23.71
CA VAL A 447 -56.73 -17.91 -23.44
C VAL A 447 -57.49 -18.77 -24.47
N ALA A 448 -58.26 -19.72 -24.03
CA ALA A 448 -58.98 -20.68 -24.87
C ALA A 448 -58.06 -21.37 -25.93
N GLY A 449 -56.83 -21.72 -25.54
CA GLY A 449 -55.84 -22.40 -26.41
C GLY A 449 -55.11 -21.46 -27.39
N LYS A 450 -55.37 -20.15 -27.39
CA LYS A 450 -54.71 -19.17 -28.25
C LYS A 450 -53.74 -18.27 -27.45
N PRO A 451 -52.47 -18.11 -27.85
CA PRO A 451 -51.58 -17.19 -27.20
C PRO A 451 -51.92 -15.73 -27.54
N THR A 452 -52.05 -14.91 -26.53
CA THR A 452 -52.30 -13.46 -26.63
C THR A 452 -51.16 -12.72 -25.97
N LEU A 453 -50.51 -11.79 -26.68
CA LEU A 453 -49.43 -10.97 -26.13
C LEU A 453 -49.98 -10.01 -25.07
N LYS A 454 -49.35 -10.00 -23.91
CA LYS A 454 -49.71 -9.11 -22.82
C LYS A 454 -48.45 -8.46 -22.25
N ILE A 455 -48.40 -7.13 -22.20
CA ILE A 455 -47.30 -6.36 -21.63
C ILE A 455 -47.30 -6.56 -20.11
N VAL A 456 -46.15 -6.81 -19.55
CA VAL A 456 -45.98 -7.02 -18.11
C VAL A 456 -44.84 -6.17 -17.56
N THR A 457 -44.93 -5.78 -16.30
CA THR A 457 -43.84 -5.15 -15.57
C THR A 457 -43.15 -6.22 -14.73
N VAL A 458 -41.87 -6.46 -15.03
CA VAL A 458 -41.03 -7.43 -14.32
C VAL A 458 -40.37 -6.75 -13.12
N GLY A 459 -40.28 -7.47 -12.01
CA GLY A 459 -39.56 -7.08 -10.81
C GLY A 459 -38.24 -7.84 -10.65
N LEU A 460 -38.12 -8.59 -9.55
CA LEU A 460 -36.95 -9.45 -9.32
C LEU A 460 -36.98 -10.64 -10.30
N GLN A 461 -35.81 -11.04 -10.71
CA GLN A 461 -35.60 -12.19 -11.60
C GLN A 461 -34.43 -13.03 -11.07
N ASP A 462 -34.65 -14.32 -10.90
CA ASP A 462 -33.60 -15.30 -10.67
C ASP A 462 -33.35 -16.12 -11.93
N GLY A 463 -32.50 -17.16 -11.88
CA GLY A 463 -32.22 -18.00 -13.05
C GLY A 463 -33.40 -18.83 -13.57
N THR A 464 -34.52 -18.89 -12.85
CA THR A 464 -35.64 -19.81 -13.11
C THR A 464 -36.97 -19.07 -13.25
N PHE A 465 -37.26 -18.12 -12.35
CA PHE A 465 -38.51 -17.37 -12.28
C PHE A 465 -38.29 -15.87 -12.31
N ALA A 466 -39.31 -15.16 -12.72
CA ALA A 466 -39.39 -13.71 -12.65
C ALA A 466 -40.65 -13.27 -11.91
N GLU A 467 -40.51 -12.25 -11.09
CA GLU A 467 -41.61 -11.53 -10.46
C GLU A 467 -42.35 -10.68 -11.48
N ILE A 468 -43.66 -10.81 -11.50
CA ILE A 468 -44.53 -9.93 -12.29
C ILE A 468 -45.26 -8.96 -11.36
N LYS A 469 -44.90 -7.67 -11.44
CA LYS A 469 -45.53 -6.62 -10.63
C LYS A 469 -46.92 -6.24 -11.14
N THR A 470 -47.05 -6.14 -12.46
CA THR A 470 -48.33 -5.80 -13.09
C THR A 470 -48.49 -6.57 -14.41
N GLY A 471 -49.73 -6.79 -14.83
CA GLY A 471 -50.04 -7.38 -16.10
C GLY A 471 -50.58 -8.82 -16.04
N LEU A 472 -50.32 -9.58 -14.96
CA LEU A 472 -50.82 -10.94 -14.80
C LEU A 472 -51.55 -11.10 -13.47
N LYS A 473 -52.37 -12.16 -13.39
CA LYS A 473 -53.02 -12.64 -12.14
C LYS A 473 -52.52 -14.07 -11.86
N ALA A 474 -52.58 -14.45 -10.59
CA ALA A 474 -52.32 -15.85 -10.23
C ALA A 474 -53.34 -16.76 -10.94
N GLY A 475 -52.83 -17.83 -11.54
CA GLY A 475 -53.61 -18.77 -12.33
C GLY A 475 -53.65 -18.48 -13.85
N ASP A 476 -53.16 -17.30 -14.31
CA ASP A 476 -53.02 -17.04 -15.77
C ASP A 476 -52.02 -18.05 -16.34
N VAL A 477 -52.36 -18.66 -17.47
CA VAL A 477 -51.48 -19.65 -18.15
C VAL A 477 -50.64 -18.94 -19.18
N VAL A 478 -49.31 -19.00 -19.06
CA VAL A 478 -48.36 -18.37 -19.98
C VAL A 478 -47.64 -19.41 -20.83
N SER A 479 -47.33 -19.06 -22.06
CA SER A 479 -46.52 -19.92 -22.95
C SER A 479 -45.05 -19.81 -22.60
N THR A 480 -44.35 -20.95 -22.51
CA THR A 480 -42.90 -21.03 -22.30
C THR A 480 -42.15 -21.47 -23.56
N GLY A 481 -42.87 -21.59 -24.68
CA GLY A 481 -42.31 -21.99 -25.98
C GLY A 481 -43.09 -23.08 -26.71
N LEU A 482 -42.56 -23.56 -27.76
CA LEU A 482 -43.05 -24.70 -28.54
C LEU A 482 -42.24 -25.95 -28.18
N GLN A 483 -42.93 -27.05 -27.92
CA GLN A 483 -42.24 -28.31 -27.69
C GLN A 483 -41.66 -28.80 -29.04
N ALA A 484 -40.34 -28.89 -29.12
CA ALA A 484 -39.69 -29.57 -30.27
C ALA A 484 -40.05 -31.05 -30.20
N THR A 485 -40.80 -31.51 -31.21
CA THR A 485 -41.06 -32.95 -31.37
C THR A 485 -39.76 -33.63 -31.71
N GLN A 486 -39.20 -34.43 -30.84
CA GLN A 486 -38.10 -35.32 -31.20
C GLN A 486 -38.61 -36.35 -32.18
N ASN A 487 -38.25 -36.24 -33.47
CA ASN A 487 -38.41 -37.30 -34.42
C ASN A 487 -37.47 -38.43 -34.02
N ASN A 488 -38.00 -39.45 -33.37
CA ASN A 488 -37.34 -40.74 -33.21
C ASN A 488 -37.33 -41.42 -34.61
N THR A 489 -36.40 -41.07 -35.46
CA THR A 489 -36.04 -41.87 -36.62
C THR A 489 -35.28 -43.09 -36.10
N ASN A 490 -36.05 -44.13 -35.77
CA ASN A 490 -35.52 -45.47 -35.54
C ASN A 490 -35.09 -46.02 -36.90
N THR A 491 -33.88 -45.73 -37.33
CA THR A 491 -33.25 -46.38 -38.47
C THR A 491 -32.81 -47.77 -38.02
N GLN A 492 -33.71 -48.77 -38.15
CA GLN A 492 -33.27 -50.16 -38.11
C GLN A 492 -32.30 -50.39 -39.22
N ALA A 493 -31.05 -50.59 -38.91
CA ALA A 493 -30.05 -51.13 -39.81
C ALA A 493 -30.44 -52.59 -40.13
N VAL A 494 -30.95 -52.79 -41.35
CA VAL A 494 -31.10 -54.13 -41.90
C VAL A 494 -29.70 -54.65 -42.22
N ALA A 495 -29.26 -55.63 -41.45
CA ALA A 495 -28.11 -56.43 -41.74
C ALA A 495 -28.47 -57.35 -42.94
N THR A 496 -27.76 -57.25 -44.05
CA THR A 496 -27.73 -58.19 -45.12
C THR A 496 -26.53 -59.16 -44.99
N PRO A 497 -26.64 -60.40 -45.38
CA PRO A 497 -25.70 -61.50 -45.05
C PRO A 497 -24.37 -61.43 -45.83
#